data_6489468bdfdcfc7ac98498a4b0827ed7
#
_entry.id   6489468bdfdcfc7ac98498a4b0827ed7
#
_cell.length_a   1.000
_cell.length_b   1.000
_cell.length_c   1.000
_cell.angle_alpha   90.00
_cell.angle_beta   90.00
_cell.angle_gamma   90.00
#
_symmetry.space_group_name_H-M   'P 1'
#
loop_
_entity.id
_entity.type
_entity.pdbx_description
1 polymer ?
#
loop_
_entity_poly.entity_id
_entity_poly.type
_entity_poly.pdbx_seq_one_letter_code
_entity_poly.pdbx_strand_id
1 'polypeptide(L)'
;MVLILNIETATKNCSVVLAKDGETISIREIATQNFSHAEKLHVFIEELFAETNLKLQDLSAIAVSQGPGSYTGLRIGVSAAKGLCYALSVPLIAVDTLELLARKITIDNGIIVPMIDARRMEVFCAFFDANYNKIRETKAEIIDENSYQEISET
;
A
#
# COMPACT_ATOMS: atom_id res chain seq x y z
N MET A 1 -10.56 -21.47 3.92
CA MET A 1 -10.28 -20.21 4.66
C MET A 1 -8.99 -19.64 4.14
N VAL A 2 -9.02 -18.49 3.53
CA VAL A 2 -7.83 -17.74 3.08
C VAL A 2 -7.65 -16.55 4.02
N LEU A 3 -6.57 -16.52 4.78
CA LEU A 3 -6.25 -15.45 5.72
C LEU A 3 -5.01 -14.70 5.22
N ILE A 4 -5.14 -13.38 5.03
CA ILE A 4 -4.06 -12.51 4.52
C ILE A 4 -3.77 -11.41 5.51
N LEU A 5 -2.50 -11.24 5.86
CA LEU A 5 -2.01 -10.06 6.57
C LEU A 5 -1.57 -9.02 5.54
N ASN A 6 -2.16 -7.85 5.58
CA ASN A 6 -1.82 -6.74 4.69
C ASN A 6 -1.03 -5.68 5.48
N ILE A 7 0.09 -5.23 4.92
CA ILE A 7 1.02 -4.27 5.53
C ILE A 7 1.16 -3.06 4.61
N GLU A 8 0.85 -1.87 5.15
CA GLU A 8 0.99 -0.59 4.44
C GLU A 8 1.89 0.36 5.22
N THR A 9 3.02 0.71 4.64
CA THR A 9 4.02 1.62 5.23
C THR A 9 4.62 2.60 4.21
N ALA A 10 4.02 2.68 3.00
CA ALA A 10 4.55 3.50 1.90
C ALA A 10 4.38 5.00 2.12
N THR A 11 3.47 5.42 3.02
CA THR A 11 3.18 6.82 3.34
C THR A 11 3.41 7.11 4.83
N LYS A 12 2.92 8.24 5.33
CA LYS A 12 2.93 8.54 6.78
C LYS A 12 1.98 7.66 7.57
N ASN A 13 1.01 7.05 6.91
CA ASN A 13 0.12 6.07 7.54
C ASN A 13 0.85 4.74 7.70
N CYS A 14 0.85 4.20 8.91
CA CYS A 14 1.24 2.82 9.19
C CYS A 14 -0.03 2.04 9.46
N SER A 15 -0.34 1.08 8.62
CA SER A 15 -1.51 0.23 8.85
C SER A 15 -1.23 -1.24 8.62
N VAL A 16 -1.92 -2.06 9.38
CA VAL A 16 -1.99 -3.51 9.20
C VAL A 16 -3.44 -3.95 9.23
N VAL A 17 -3.77 -4.89 8.36
CA VAL A 17 -5.13 -5.41 8.20
C VAL A 17 -5.09 -6.93 8.12
N LEU A 18 -5.94 -7.60 8.89
CA LEU A 18 -6.27 -9.00 8.66
C LEU A 18 -7.51 -9.08 7.78
N ALA A 19 -7.38 -9.76 6.66
CA ALA A 19 -8.50 -10.08 5.77
C ALA A 19 -8.70 -11.59 5.69
N LYS A 20 -9.96 -12.02 5.80
CA LYS A 20 -10.36 -13.42 5.73
C LYS A 20 -11.36 -13.60 4.59
N ASP A 21 -11.03 -14.47 3.64
CA ASP A 21 -11.88 -14.77 2.47
C ASP A 21 -12.34 -13.51 1.70
N GLY A 22 -11.46 -12.48 1.63
CA GLY A 22 -11.72 -11.20 0.97
C GLY A 22 -12.31 -10.11 1.85
N GLU A 23 -12.74 -10.41 3.07
CA GLU A 23 -13.35 -9.45 3.99
C GLU A 23 -12.36 -9.02 5.09
N THR A 24 -12.34 -7.73 5.39
CA THR A 24 -11.54 -7.19 6.50
C THR A 24 -12.14 -7.62 7.82
N ILE A 25 -11.38 -8.32 8.67
CA ILE A 25 -11.84 -8.78 9.98
C ILE A 25 -11.25 -7.97 11.13
N SER A 26 -10.08 -7.37 10.97
CA SER A 26 -9.49 -6.45 11.94
C SER A 26 -8.48 -5.53 11.29
N ILE A 27 -8.36 -4.31 11.81
CA ILE A 27 -7.45 -3.26 11.32
C ILE A 27 -6.81 -2.51 12.49
N ARG A 28 -5.54 -2.16 12.33
CA ARG A 28 -4.84 -1.16 13.14
C ARG A 28 -4.15 -0.18 12.21
N GLU A 29 -4.33 1.10 12.49
CA GLU A 29 -3.68 2.15 11.72
C GLU A 29 -3.35 3.37 12.57
N ILE A 30 -2.32 4.08 12.18
CA ILE A 30 -1.93 5.37 12.74
C ILE A 30 -1.31 6.25 11.68
N ALA A 31 -1.81 7.47 11.57
CA ALA A 31 -1.21 8.52 10.76
C ALA A 31 -0.65 9.59 11.69
N THR A 32 0.67 9.71 11.78
CA THR A 32 1.35 10.74 12.58
C THR A 32 2.26 11.59 11.72
N GLN A 33 2.58 12.80 12.19
CA GLN A 33 3.55 13.65 11.49
C GLN A 33 4.97 13.05 11.50
N ASN A 34 5.28 12.24 12.51
CA ASN A 34 6.53 11.53 12.62
C ASN A 34 6.33 10.06 12.18
N PHE A 35 7.28 9.54 11.38
CA PHE A 35 7.25 8.16 10.95
C PHE A 35 7.48 7.23 12.16
N SER A 36 6.43 6.54 12.60
CA SER A 36 6.45 5.59 13.72
C SER A 36 6.35 4.12 13.26
N HIS A 37 6.59 3.84 11.97
CA HIS A 37 6.39 2.50 11.39
C HIS A 37 7.21 1.42 12.10
N ALA A 38 8.49 1.70 12.43
CA ALA A 38 9.36 0.73 13.08
C ALA A 38 8.87 0.35 14.49
N GLU A 39 8.26 1.31 15.21
CA GLU A 39 7.79 1.11 16.58
C GLU A 39 6.40 0.45 16.63
N LYS A 40 5.55 0.74 15.64
CA LYS A 40 4.13 0.37 15.67
C LYS A 40 3.79 -0.88 14.88
N LEU A 41 4.51 -1.16 13.80
CA LEU A 41 4.15 -2.24 12.87
C LEU A 41 3.98 -3.59 13.57
N HIS A 42 4.97 -4.01 14.34
CA HIS A 42 4.93 -5.32 15.02
C HIS A 42 3.91 -5.35 16.16
N VAL A 43 3.78 -4.24 16.90
CA VAL A 43 2.74 -4.11 17.95
C VAL A 43 1.35 -4.26 17.34
N PHE A 44 1.07 -3.61 16.24
CA PHE A 44 -0.21 -3.71 15.55
C PHE A 44 -0.50 -5.14 15.05
N ILE A 45 0.53 -5.83 14.53
CA ILE A 45 0.39 -7.23 14.12
C ILE A 45 0.00 -8.09 15.34
N GLU A 46 0.69 -7.95 16.47
CA GLU A 46 0.37 -8.69 17.69
C GLU A 46 -1.05 -8.41 18.19
N GLU A 47 -1.47 -7.15 18.21
CA GLU A 47 -2.83 -6.74 18.62
C GLU A 47 -3.91 -7.36 17.73
N LEU A 48 -3.72 -7.39 16.38
CA LEU A 48 -4.68 -7.99 15.46
C LEU A 48 -4.90 -9.47 15.75
N PHE A 49 -3.82 -10.22 15.98
CA PHE A 49 -3.93 -11.65 16.28
C PHE A 49 -4.49 -11.92 17.67
N ALA A 50 -4.16 -11.09 18.66
CA ALA A 50 -4.75 -11.21 20.00
C ALA A 50 -6.27 -10.95 20.01
N GLU A 51 -6.73 -9.94 19.27
CA GLU A 51 -8.15 -9.59 19.16
C GLU A 51 -8.98 -10.65 18.43
N THR A 52 -8.42 -11.21 17.35
CA THR A 52 -9.15 -12.17 16.50
C THR A 52 -9.07 -13.61 16.98
N ASN A 53 -8.25 -13.90 18.00
CA ASN A 53 -7.93 -15.27 18.46
C ASN A 53 -7.37 -16.18 17.34
N LEU A 54 -6.81 -15.59 16.29
CA LEU A 54 -6.10 -16.30 15.23
C LEU A 54 -4.60 -16.39 15.54
N LYS A 55 -3.91 -17.27 14.84
CA LYS A 55 -2.46 -17.46 14.98
C LYS A 55 -1.74 -17.06 13.70
N LEU A 56 -0.49 -16.64 13.81
CA LEU A 56 0.36 -16.36 12.64
C LEU A 56 0.44 -17.54 11.67
N GLN A 57 0.40 -18.77 12.19
CA GLN A 57 0.41 -20.00 11.41
C GLN A 57 -0.85 -20.22 10.57
N ASP A 58 -1.94 -19.49 10.85
CA ASP A 58 -3.18 -19.57 10.07
C ASP A 58 -3.10 -18.73 8.79
N LEU A 59 -2.04 -17.91 8.63
CA LEU A 59 -1.85 -17.07 7.44
C LEU A 59 -1.63 -17.91 6.19
N SER A 60 -2.35 -17.52 5.14
CA SER A 60 -2.20 -18.08 3.79
C SER A 60 -1.21 -17.29 2.93
N ALA A 61 -1.08 -15.98 3.18
CA ALA A 61 -0.18 -15.08 2.49
C ALA A 61 0.03 -13.79 3.30
N ILE A 62 1.05 -13.02 2.92
CA ILE A 62 1.26 -11.66 3.42
C ILE A 62 1.34 -10.73 2.21
N ALA A 63 0.54 -9.66 2.22
CA ALA A 63 0.56 -8.61 1.22
C ALA A 63 1.25 -7.37 1.77
N VAL A 64 2.03 -6.69 0.92
CA VAL A 64 2.74 -5.46 1.29
C VAL A 64 2.80 -4.50 0.10
N SER A 65 2.66 -3.20 0.37
CA SER A 65 2.92 -2.17 -0.63
C SER A 65 4.40 -2.19 -1.02
N GLN A 66 4.66 -2.34 -2.33
CA GLN A 66 6.02 -2.41 -2.87
C GLN A 66 6.59 -1.03 -3.24
N GLY A 67 5.78 0.01 -3.20
CA GLY A 67 6.08 1.35 -3.68
C GLY A 67 5.26 1.75 -4.91
N PRO A 68 5.47 3.00 -5.36
CA PRO A 68 6.36 4.01 -4.80
C PRO A 68 5.89 4.54 -3.44
N GLY A 69 6.79 5.24 -2.74
CA GLY A 69 6.48 5.84 -1.45
C GLY A 69 7.72 6.16 -0.61
N SER A 70 7.52 6.33 0.69
CA SER A 70 8.59 6.59 1.65
C SER A 70 9.66 5.50 1.62
N TYR A 71 10.90 5.86 1.30
CA TYR A 71 12.02 4.92 1.26
C TYR A 71 12.20 4.15 2.57
N THR A 72 12.20 4.86 3.69
CA THR A 72 12.33 4.24 5.02
C THR A 72 11.11 3.38 5.36
N GLY A 73 9.91 3.90 5.12
CA GLY A 73 8.67 3.17 5.40
C GLY A 73 8.58 1.87 4.59
N LEU A 74 8.85 1.91 3.30
CA LEU A 74 8.87 0.73 2.43
C LEU A 74 9.88 -0.33 2.91
N ARG A 75 11.09 0.09 3.32
CA ARG A 75 12.09 -0.85 3.84
C ARG A 75 11.61 -1.55 5.11
N ILE A 76 10.95 -0.83 6.01
CA ILE A 76 10.40 -1.41 7.24
C ILE A 76 9.32 -2.44 6.90
N GLY A 77 8.31 -2.05 6.13
CA GLY A 77 7.20 -2.94 5.78
C GLY A 77 7.63 -4.17 4.97
N VAL A 78 8.44 -3.96 3.93
CA VAL A 78 8.91 -5.05 3.07
C VAL A 78 9.85 -6.01 3.84
N SER A 79 10.72 -5.50 4.71
CA SER A 79 11.59 -6.37 5.53
C SER A 79 10.78 -7.21 6.50
N ALA A 80 9.80 -6.60 7.18
CA ALA A 80 8.89 -7.33 8.08
C ALA A 80 8.09 -8.39 7.33
N ALA A 81 7.49 -8.03 6.20
CA ALA A 81 6.73 -8.97 5.37
C ALA A 81 7.58 -10.16 4.89
N LYS A 82 8.79 -9.89 4.38
CA LYS A 82 9.72 -10.95 3.96
C LYS A 82 10.14 -11.86 5.11
N GLY A 83 10.45 -11.27 6.27
CA GLY A 83 10.82 -12.04 7.46
C GLY A 83 9.70 -12.97 7.92
N LEU A 84 8.48 -12.47 7.98
CA LEU A 84 7.30 -13.27 8.33
C LEU A 84 7.00 -14.36 7.28
N CYS A 85 7.04 -14.02 5.98
CA CYS A 85 6.85 -15.01 4.90
C CYS A 85 7.87 -16.14 4.99
N TYR A 86 9.14 -15.80 5.24
CA TYR A 86 10.20 -16.79 5.40
C TYR A 86 9.97 -17.70 6.62
N ALA A 87 9.64 -17.10 7.78
CA ALA A 87 9.43 -17.84 9.01
C ALA A 87 8.20 -18.77 8.96
N LEU A 88 7.15 -18.35 8.24
CA LEU A 88 5.87 -19.07 8.15
C LEU A 88 5.76 -19.94 6.91
N SER A 89 6.72 -19.84 5.98
CA SER A 89 6.68 -20.51 4.68
C SER A 89 5.42 -20.19 3.84
N VAL A 90 4.97 -18.94 3.89
CA VAL A 90 3.81 -18.44 3.12
C VAL A 90 4.26 -17.47 2.03
N PRO A 91 3.50 -17.34 0.93
CA PRO A 91 3.84 -16.43 -0.17
C PRO A 91 3.73 -14.96 0.22
N LEU A 92 4.57 -14.13 -0.43
CA LEU A 92 4.53 -12.67 -0.38
C LEU A 92 3.78 -12.14 -1.60
N ILE A 93 2.82 -11.25 -1.37
CA ILE A 93 2.08 -10.52 -2.41
C ILE A 93 2.57 -9.07 -2.40
N ALA A 94 3.18 -8.65 -3.50
CA ALA A 94 3.63 -7.28 -3.68
C ALA A 94 2.55 -6.48 -4.41
N VAL A 95 2.13 -5.34 -3.85
CA VAL A 95 1.05 -4.51 -4.40
C VAL A 95 1.58 -3.11 -4.71
N ASP A 96 1.29 -2.62 -5.92
CA ASP A 96 1.66 -1.26 -6.35
C ASP A 96 0.88 -0.21 -5.55
N THR A 97 1.59 0.73 -4.92
CA THR A 97 0.97 1.75 -4.06
C THR A 97 0.07 2.72 -4.85
N LEU A 98 0.45 3.06 -6.10
CA LEU A 98 -0.37 3.93 -6.95
C LEU A 98 -1.63 3.22 -7.44
N GLU A 99 -1.55 1.92 -7.70
CA GLU A 99 -2.73 1.12 -8.04
C GLU A 99 -3.72 1.05 -6.85
N LEU A 100 -3.22 0.88 -5.63
CA LEU A 100 -4.06 0.92 -4.42
C LEU A 100 -4.78 2.27 -4.28
N LEU A 101 -4.09 3.38 -4.57
CA LEU A 101 -4.71 4.71 -4.56
C LEU A 101 -5.75 4.86 -5.66
N ALA A 102 -5.46 4.40 -6.87
CA ALA A 102 -6.41 4.45 -8.00
C ALA A 102 -7.70 3.70 -7.68
N ARG A 103 -7.62 2.53 -7.05
CA ARG A 103 -8.78 1.70 -6.68
C ARG A 103 -9.68 2.30 -5.58
N LYS A 104 -9.28 3.41 -4.96
CA LYS A 104 -10.14 4.16 -4.02
C LYS A 104 -11.18 5.04 -4.72
N ILE A 105 -11.06 5.24 -6.01
CA ILE A 105 -11.92 6.11 -6.81
C ILE A 105 -12.56 5.26 -7.90
N THR A 106 -13.86 5.42 -8.10
CA THR A 106 -14.59 4.80 -9.22
C THR A 106 -15.03 5.90 -10.16
N ILE A 107 -14.74 5.74 -11.45
CA ILE A 107 -15.18 6.62 -12.53
C ILE A 107 -15.78 5.78 -13.65
N ASP A 108 -16.74 6.35 -14.38
CA ASP A 108 -17.37 5.65 -15.51
C ASP A 108 -16.49 5.70 -16.76
N ASN A 109 -15.76 6.78 -16.95
CA ASN A 109 -14.82 6.99 -18.06
C ASN A 109 -13.73 7.99 -17.66
N GLY A 110 -12.67 8.09 -18.48
CA GLY A 110 -11.54 8.99 -18.24
C GLY A 110 -10.32 8.29 -17.63
N ILE A 111 -9.46 9.09 -17.02
CA ILE A 111 -8.15 8.65 -16.51
C ILE A 111 -8.06 8.96 -15.01
N ILE A 112 -7.63 7.97 -14.24
CA ILE A 112 -7.28 8.14 -12.82
C ILE A 112 -5.77 8.37 -12.75
N VAL A 113 -5.36 9.46 -12.09
CA VAL A 113 -3.96 9.84 -11.93
C VAL A 113 -3.61 9.88 -10.43
N PRO A 114 -3.35 8.73 -9.81
CA PRO A 114 -2.87 8.71 -8.43
C PRO A 114 -1.50 9.33 -8.32
N MET A 115 -1.28 10.13 -7.27
CA MET A 115 -0.02 10.82 -7.01
C MET A 115 0.44 10.64 -5.58
N ILE A 116 1.74 10.44 -5.39
CA ILE A 116 2.41 10.41 -4.10
C ILE A 116 3.50 11.47 -4.10
N ASP A 117 3.49 12.35 -3.10
CA ASP A 117 4.52 13.39 -2.93
C ASP A 117 5.91 12.76 -2.78
N ALA A 118 6.81 13.09 -3.71
CA ALA A 118 8.22 12.70 -3.70
C ALA A 118 9.13 13.83 -3.17
N ARG A 119 8.55 14.92 -2.66
CA ARG A 119 9.18 16.16 -2.19
C ARG A 119 9.73 17.01 -3.34
N ARG A 120 10.13 18.26 -3.04
CA ARG A 120 10.78 19.20 -3.98
C ARG A 120 9.99 19.44 -5.27
N MET A 121 8.66 19.57 -5.15
CA MET A 121 7.76 19.74 -6.30
C MET A 121 7.77 18.54 -7.27
N GLU A 122 8.12 17.36 -6.78
CA GLU A 122 8.11 16.11 -7.54
C GLU A 122 7.06 15.16 -6.98
N VAL A 123 6.41 14.40 -7.85
CA VAL A 123 5.47 13.35 -7.48
C VAL A 123 5.82 12.04 -8.19
N PHE A 124 5.53 10.94 -7.52
CA PHE A 124 5.36 9.68 -8.22
C PHE A 124 3.93 9.60 -8.74
N CYS A 125 3.75 9.34 -10.03
CA CYS A 125 2.43 9.14 -10.61
C CYS A 125 2.43 8.06 -11.69
N ALA A 126 1.26 7.52 -11.94
CA ALA A 126 0.95 6.61 -13.02
C ALA A 126 -0.45 6.94 -13.54
N PHE A 127 -0.81 6.47 -14.73
CA PHE A 127 -2.16 6.66 -15.25
C PHE A 127 -2.88 5.31 -15.36
N PHE A 128 -4.14 5.33 -14.96
CA PHE A 128 -5.02 4.18 -15.03
C PHE A 128 -6.31 4.56 -15.76
N ASP A 129 -6.87 3.63 -16.53
CA ASP A 129 -8.19 3.78 -17.08
C ASP A 129 -9.29 3.52 -16.01
N ALA A 130 -10.57 3.67 -16.40
CA ALA A 130 -11.70 3.42 -15.52
C ALA A 130 -11.80 1.94 -15.03
N ASN A 131 -11.12 1.01 -15.70
CA ASN A 131 -11.04 -0.40 -15.31
C ASN A 131 -9.78 -0.72 -14.51
N TYR A 132 -9.02 0.30 -14.09
CA TYR A 132 -7.75 0.20 -13.38
C TYR A 132 -6.63 -0.48 -14.17
N ASN A 133 -6.70 -0.53 -15.49
CA ASN A 133 -5.56 -0.92 -16.31
C ASN A 133 -4.57 0.24 -16.33
N LYS A 134 -3.30 -0.07 -16.07
CA LYS A 134 -2.23 0.93 -16.11
C LYS A 134 -1.94 1.29 -17.57
N ILE A 135 -2.23 2.55 -17.96
CA ILE A 135 -2.02 3.07 -19.31
C ILE A 135 -0.75 3.91 -19.44
N ARG A 136 -0.19 4.36 -18.33
CA ARG A 136 1.13 4.97 -18.25
C ARG A 136 1.88 4.45 -17.04
N GLU A 137 3.11 3.99 -17.26
CA GLU A 137 3.98 3.48 -16.21
C GLU A 137 4.33 4.55 -15.16
N THR A 138 4.63 4.08 -13.96
CA THR A 138 5.04 4.94 -12.84
C THR A 138 6.27 5.75 -13.18
N LYS A 139 6.20 7.06 -12.99
CA LYS A 139 7.32 8.00 -13.14
C LYS A 139 7.39 8.92 -11.93
N ALA A 140 8.61 9.41 -11.65
CA ALA A 140 8.84 10.57 -10.81
C ALA A 140 8.87 11.79 -11.72
N GLU A 141 8.01 12.77 -11.48
CA GLU A 141 7.83 13.96 -12.33
C GLU A 141 7.81 15.22 -11.51
N ILE A 142 8.56 16.23 -11.94
CA ILE A 142 8.47 17.57 -11.37
C ILE A 142 7.17 18.20 -11.87
N ILE A 143 6.39 18.76 -10.96
CA ILE A 143 5.12 19.41 -11.29
C ILE A 143 5.36 20.90 -11.50
N ASP A 144 4.90 21.40 -12.65
CA ASP A 144 4.85 22.80 -13.02
C ASP A 144 3.47 23.15 -13.64
N GLU A 145 3.31 24.38 -14.08
CA GLU A 145 2.07 24.88 -14.69
C GLU A 145 1.72 24.22 -16.04
N ASN A 146 2.66 23.51 -16.66
CA ASN A 146 2.47 22.80 -17.94
C ASN A 146 2.27 21.29 -17.73
N SER A 147 2.38 20.82 -16.49
CA SER A 147 2.25 19.38 -16.18
C SER A 147 0.84 18.89 -16.51
N TYR A 148 0.75 17.72 -17.16
CA TYR A 148 -0.50 17.03 -17.48
C TYR A 148 -1.43 17.75 -18.47
N GLN A 149 -0.96 18.72 -19.25
CA GLN A 149 -1.76 19.38 -20.29
C GLN A 149 -2.31 18.39 -21.32
N GLU A 150 -1.55 17.32 -21.60
CA GLU A 150 -1.96 16.24 -22.50
C GLU A 150 -3.23 15.48 -22.06
N ILE A 151 -3.61 15.56 -20.78
CA ILE A 151 -4.80 14.88 -20.25
C ILE A 151 -6.01 15.81 -20.28
N SER A 152 -5.82 17.12 -20.24
CA SER A 152 -6.92 18.10 -20.23
C SER A 152 -7.61 18.27 -21.58
N GLU A 153 -7.04 17.71 -22.65
CA GLU A 153 -7.57 17.79 -24.02
C GLU A 153 -8.35 16.51 -24.44
N THR A 154 -8.52 15.56 -23.52
CA THR A 154 -9.26 14.31 -23.76
C THR A 154 -10.56 14.29 -22.98
#